data_96207babade53542b95c344d82a5e072
#
_entry.id   96207babade53542b95c344d82a5e072
#
_cell.length_a   1.000
_cell.length_b   1.000
_cell.length_c   1.000
_cell.angle_alpha   90.00
_cell.angle_beta   90.00
_cell.angle_gamma   90.00
#
_symmetry.space_group_name_H-M   'P 1'
#
loop_
_entity.id
_entity.type
_entity.pdbx_description
1 polymer ?
#
loop_
_entity_poly.entity_id
_entity_poly.type
_entity_poly.pdbx_seq_one_letter_code
_entity_poly.pdbx_strand_id
1 'polypeptide(L)'
;MPGAILSKMLGLEEPCFGSTIALTRDVLERVGGFATFADYLADDYEIGRAVRGLGLKIALPPMTVGHICDDARAGPMIDRELRWGRTVFQINPAGYAGSLITYPLPLALIAAALLGLAPYSLALVALALALRLGFRAAFDLATGATAGRWWWLPASDILAFGLFVASFGVKRVGWQGDRFRVSREGALLQS
;
A
#
# COMPACT_ATOMS: atom_id res chain seq x y z
N MET A 1 3.99 -2.41 -2.28
CA MET A 1 4.50 -3.24 -3.41
C MET A 1 4.73 -4.72 -3.06
N PRO A 2 5.27 -5.15 -1.89
CA PRO A 2 5.42 -6.59 -1.60
C PRO A 2 4.11 -7.38 -1.70
N GLY A 3 3.01 -6.80 -1.24
CA GLY A 3 1.69 -7.44 -1.30
C GLY A 3 1.19 -7.74 -2.71
N ALA A 4 1.49 -6.91 -3.70
CA ALA A 4 1.10 -7.15 -5.09
C ALA A 4 1.87 -8.31 -5.73
N ILE A 5 3.16 -8.42 -5.42
CA ILE A 5 3.99 -9.53 -5.88
C ILE A 5 3.50 -10.83 -5.25
N LEU A 6 3.23 -10.79 -3.94
CA LEU A 6 2.70 -11.94 -3.21
C LEU A 6 1.32 -12.36 -3.75
N SER A 7 0.41 -11.41 -4.00
CA SER A 7 -0.90 -11.67 -4.60
C SER A 7 -0.77 -12.38 -5.94
N LYS A 8 0.14 -11.92 -6.80
CA LYS A 8 0.42 -12.55 -8.08
C LYS A 8 1.01 -13.97 -7.93
N MET A 9 1.95 -14.16 -6.99
CA MET A 9 2.54 -15.49 -6.71
C MET A 9 1.52 -16.48 -6.18
N LEU A 10 0.52 -16.01 -5.43
CA LEU A 10 -0.55 -16.83 -4.86
C LEU A 10 -1.73 -17.04 -5.84
N GLY A 11 -1.64 -16.53 -7.08
CA GLY A 11 -2.72 -16.63 -8.07
C GLY A 11 -3.97 -15.85 -7.69
N LEU A 12 -3.85 -14.88 -6.77
CA LEU A 12 -4.92 -13.97 -6.42
C LEU A 12 -5.10 -12.91 -7.52
N GLU A 13 -6.22 -12.19 -7.47
CA GLU A 13 -6.50 -11.14 -8.46
C GLU A 13 -5.37 -10.13 -8.58
N GLU A 14 -4.96 -9.81 -9.81
CA GLU A 14 -3.94 -8.79 -10.04
C GLU A 14 -4.51 -7.40 -9.70
N PRO A 15 -3.88 -6.65 -8.79
CA PRO A 15 -4.33 -5.31 -8.43
C PRO A 15 -4.07 -4.32 -9.57
N CYS A 16 -4.95 -3.35 -9.75
CA CYS A 16 -4.72 -2.19 -10.59
C CYS A 16 -4.15 -1.06 -9.71
N PHE A 17 -3.08 -0.42 -10.17
CA PHE A 17 -2.42 0.66 -9.44
C PHE A 17 -2.57 1.99 -10.16
N GLY A 18 -2.96 3.02 -9.42
CA GLY A 18 -3.26 4.35 -9.93
C GLY A 18 -2.08 5.19 -10.43
N SER A 19 -0.84 4.70 -10.27
CA SER A 19 0.33 5.47 -10.74
C SER A 19 0.41 5.61 -12.27
N THR A 20 0.01 4.57 -12.99
CA THR A 20 -0.11 4.59 -14.46
C THR A 20 -1.02 3.46 -14.90
N ILE A 21 -2.10 3.79 -15.58
CA ILE A 21 -3.06 2.83 -16.16
C ILE A 21 -3.12 3.06 -17.66
N ALA A 22 -2.90 2.01 -18.45
CA ALA A 22 -3.05 2.03 -19.90
C ALA A 22 -4.27 1.18 -20.29
N LEU A 23 -5.20 1.78 -20.98
CA LEU A 23 -6.42 1.16 -21.52
C LEU A 23 -6.58 1.51 -22.99
N THR A 24 -7.17 0.60 -23.76
CA THR A 24 -7.66 0.97 -25.10
C THR A 24 -8.95 1.79 -24.99
N ARG A 25 -9.23 2.59 -25.99
CA ARG A 25 -10.47 3.40 -26.04
C ARG A 25 -11.71 2.52 -25.94
N ASP A 26 -11.73 1.39 -26.64
CA ASP A 26 -12.83 0.42 -26.62
C ASP A 26 -13.09 -0.09 -25.20
N VAL A 27 -12.06 -0.48 -24.47
CA VAL A 27 -12.19 -0.95 -23.08
C VAL A 27 -12.70 0.19 -22.19
N LEU A 28 -12.17 1.41 -22.34
CA LEU A 28 -12.61 2.57 -21.57
C LEU A 28 -14.10 2.88 -21.80
N GLU A 29 -14.58 2.83 -23.04
CA GLU A 29 -15.98 3.05 -23.38
C GLU A 29 -16.88 1.95 -22.80
N ARG A 30 -16.44 0.69 -22.85
CA ARG A 30 -17.17 -0.46 -22.30
C ARG A 30 -17.30 -0.44 -20.78
N VAL A 31 -16.34 0.14 -20.06
CA VAL A 31 -16.43 0.32 -18.60
C VAL A 31 -17.19 1.60 -18.19
N GLY A 32 -17.69 2.39 -19.15
CA GLY A 32 -18.50 3.58 -18.92
C GLY A 32 -17.73 4.91 -18.87
N GLY A 33 -16.44 4.91 -19.24
CA GLY A 33 -15.60 6.10 -19.27
C GLY A 33 -15.09 6.51 -17.88
N PHE A 34 -14.22 7.51 -17.83
CA PHE A 34 -13.63 8.00 -16.58
C PHE A 34 -14.62 8.62 -15.61
N ALA A 35 -15.71 9.21 -16.13
CA ALA A 35 -16.74 9.85 -15.30
C ALA A 35 -17.41 8.85 -14.33
N THR A 36 -17.50 7.58 -14.70
CA THR A 36 -18.07 6.52 -13.85
C THR A 36 -17.29 6.31 -12.55
N PHE A 37 -16.00 6.64 -12.54
CA PHE A 37 -15.10 6.41 -11.41
C PHE A 37 -14.76 7.68 -10.63
N ALA A 38 -15.27 8.85 -11.03
CA ALA A 38 -14.90 10.15 -10.46
C ALA A 38 -15.24 10.30 -8.98
N ASP A 39 -16.27 9.60 -8.49
CA ASP A 39 -16.73 9.68 -7.10
C ASP A 39 -16.09 8.61 -6.18
N TYR A 40 -15.15 7.82 -6.70
CA TYR A 40 -14.47 6.79 -5.93
C TYR A 40 -13.08 7.26 -5.50
N LEU A 41 -12.74 7.04 -4.23
CA LEU A 41 -11.42 7.37 -3.70
C LEU A 41 -10.32 6.44 -4.25
N ALA A 42 -10.67 5.21 -4.58
CA ALA A 42 -9.81 4.21 -5.20
C ALA A 42 -10.30 3.95 -6.64
N ASP A 43 -10.25 4.98 -7.46
CA ASP A 43 -10.61 4.94 -8.87
C ASP A 43 -9.85 3.84 -9.65
N ASP A 44 -8.57 3.66 -9.32
CA ASP A 44 -7.71 2.61 -9.87
C ASP A 44 -8.23 1.20 -9.55
N TYR A 45 -8.67 0.96 -8.32
CA TYR A 45 -9.26 -0.32 -7.92
C TYR A 45 -10.58 -0.57 -8.66
N GLU A 46 -11.45 0.44 -8.76
CA GLU A 46 -12.74 0.32 -9.43
C GLU A 46 -12.60 0.13 -10.94
N ILE A 47 -11.67 0.84 -11.58
CA ILE A 47 -11.29 0.59 -12.98
C ILE A 47 -10.84 -0.86 -13.16
N GLY A 48 -9.95 -1.33 -12.29
CA GLY A 48 -9.49 -2.71 -12.30
C GLY A 48 -10.63 -3.72 -12.14
N ARG A 49 -11.58 -3.46 -11.24
CA ARG A 49 -12.78 -4.28 -11.03
C ARG A 49 -13.68 -4.31 -12.26
N ALA A 50 -13.92 -3.16 -12.88
CA ALA A 50 -14.74 -3.05 -14.08
C ALA A 50 -14.11 -3.80 -15.27
N VAL A 51 -12.80 -3.66 -15.46
CA VAL A 51 -12.05 -4.38 -16.52
C VAL A 51 -12.14 -5.91 -16.32
N ARG A 52 -11.97 -6.39 -15.09
CA ARG A 52 -12.16 -7.81 -14.76
C ARG A 52 -13.61 -8.28 -14.99
N GLY A 53 -14.59 -7.42 -14.69
CA GLY A 53 -16.00 -7.67 -14.98
C GLY A 53 -16.31 -7.88 -16.46
N LEU A 54 -15.50 -7.36 -17.36
CA LEU A 54 -15.54 -7.64 -18.81
C LEU A 54 -14.88 -8.96 -19.22
N GLY A 55 -14.37 -9.76 -18.26
CA GLY A 55 -13.59 -10.98 -18.52
C GLY A 55 -12.16 -10.71 -18.99
N LEU A 56 -11.69 -9.47 -18.90
CA LEU A 56 -10.33 -9.09 -19.29
C LEU A 56 -9.36 -9.22 -18.11
N LYS A 57 -8.07 -9.36 -18.43
CA LYS A 57 -6.99 -9.47 -17.44
C LYS A 57 -6.25 -8.15 -17.29
N ILE A 58 -5.78 -7.88 -16.07
CA ILE A 58 -4.86 -6.77 -15.79
C ILE A 58 -3.44 -7.32 -15.91
N ALA A 59 -2.58 -6.65 -16.65
CA ALA A 59 -1.18 -7.00 -16.76
C ALA A 59 -0.32 -5.97 -16.05
N LEU A 60 0.52 -6.41 -15.13
CA LEU A 60 1.56 -5.57 -14.51
C LEU A 60 2.83 -5.70 -15.36
N PRO A 61 3.29 -4.61 -16.00
CA PRO A 61 4.51 -4.65 -16.81
C PRO A 61 5.73 -4.90 -15.90
N PRO A 62 6.75 -5.64 -16.37
CA PRO A 62 7.97 -5.92 -15.61
C PRO A 62 8.95 -4.72 -15.66
N MET A 63 8.43 -3.52 -15.42
CA MET A 63 9.21 -2.29 -15.43
C MET A 63 8.85 -1.44 -14.22
N THR A 64 9.83 -0.67 -13.73
CA THR A 64 9.61 0.30 -12.66
C THR A 64 9.27 1.66 -13.26
N VAL A 65 8.26 2.32 -12.70
CA VAL A 65 7.89 3.69 -13.06
C VAL A 65 8.36 4.62 -11.93
N GLY A 66 9.07 5.69 -12.31
CA GLY A 66 9.48 6.72 -11.36
C GLY A 66 8.27 7.51 -10.87
N HIS A 67 8.14 7.65 -9.56
CA HIS A 67 7.13 8.50 -8.95
C HIS A 67 7.81 9.70 -8.28
N ILE A 68 7.44 10.90 -8.72
CA ILE A 68 7.92 12.15 -8.12
C ILE A 68 6.99 12.48 -6.95
N CYS A 69 7.52 12.44 -5.73
CA CYS A 69 6.83 12.92 -4.53
C CYS A 69 7.36 14.30 -4.17
N ASP A 70 6.53 15.31 -4.24
CA ASP A 70 6.86 16.70 -3.85
C ASP A 70 6.44 16.97 -2.39
N ASP A 71 6.52 15.99 -1.53
CA ASP A 71 6.19 16.13 -0.11
C ASP A 71 7.38 16.73 0.64
N ALA A 72 7.55 18.05 0.56
CA ALA A 72 8.58 18.77 1.32
C ALA A 72 8.35 18.73 2.85
N ARG A 73 7.19 18.26 3.31
CA ARG A 73 6.79 18.19 4.72
C ARG A 73 6.24 16.83 5.08
N ALA A 74 6.48 16.39 6.32
CA ALA A 74 5.98 15.11 6.82
C ALA A 74 4.44 15.05 6.92
N GLY A 75 3.76 16.16 7.21
CA GLY A 75 2.30 16.21 7.36
C GLY A 75 1.56 15.67 6.14
N PRO A 76 1.71 16.27 4.95
CA PRO A 76 1.04 15.79 3.73
C PRO A 76 1.34 14.33 3.40
N MET A 77 2.57 13.86 3.66
CA MET A 77 2.94 12.46 3.50
C MET A 77 2.13 11.56 4.45
N ILE A 78 2.05 11.91 5.73
CA ILE A 78 1.31 11.16 6.75
C ILE A 78 -0.19 11.11 6.38
N ASP A 79 -0.77 12.24 5.99
CA ASP A 79 -2.19 12.33 5.60
C ASP A 79 -2.48 11.45 4.38
N ARG A 80 -1.57 11.44 3.40
CA ARG A 80 -1.68 10.56 2.23
C ARG A 80 -1.62 9.08 2.62
N GLU A 81 -0.65 8.68 3.44
CA GLU A 81 -0.49 7.29 3.87
C GLU A 81 -1.70 6.81 4.71
N LEU A 82 -2.20 7.64 5.62
CA LEU A 82 -3.39 7.35 6.40
C LEU A 82 -4.63 7.22 5.51
N ARG A 83 -4.78 8.08 4.52
CA ARG A 83 -5.86 8.01 3.55
C ARG A 83 -5.79 6.70 2.75
N TRP A 84 -4.62 6.34 2.23
CA TRP A 84 -4.43 5.09 1.50
C TRP A 84 -4.70 3.87 2.39
N GLY A 85 -4.14 3.83 3.60
CA GLY A 85 -4.40 2.75 4.55
C GLY A 85 -5.89 2.61 4.85
N ARG A 86 -6.58 3.72 5.09
CA ARG A 86 -8.04 3.71 5.34
C ARG A 86 -8.82 3.21 4.13
N THR A 87 -8.46 3.63 2.92
CA THR A 87 -9.11 3.21 1.68
C THR A 87 -8.97 1.70 1.48
N VAL A 88 -7.75 1.17 1.60
CA VAL A 88 -7.49 -0.28 1.45
C VAL A 88 -8.24 -1.08 2.53
N PHE A 89 -8.25 -0.59 3.78
CA PHE A 89 -9.02 -1.22 4.86
C PHE A 89 -10.52 -1.29 4.55
N GLN A 90 -11.11 -0.27 3.93
CA GLN A 90 -12.52 -0.28 3.58
C GLN A 90 -12.84 -1.24 2.44
N ILE A 91 -11.99 -1.31 1.43
CA ILE A 91 -12.16 -2.20 0.28
C ILE A 91 -11.98 -3.66 0.68
N ASN A 92 -10.95 -3.97 1.46
CA ASN A 92 -10.61 -5.33 1.88
C ASN A 92 -10.14 -5.36 3.34
N PRO A 93 -11.04 -5.32 4.33
CA PRO A 93 -10.68 -5.29 5.74
C PRO A 93 -9.80 -6.47 6.18
N ALA A 94 -10.14 -7.68 5.73
CA ALA A 94 -9.41 -8.89 6.10
C ALA A 94 -8.01 -8.92 5.48
N GLY A 95 -7.89 -8.59 4.20
CA GLY A 95 -6.60 -8.51 3.51
C GLY A 95 -5.71 -7.41 4.09
N TYR A 96 -6.29 -6.25 4.43
CA TYR A 96 -5.54 -5.19 5.08
C TYR A 96 -5.06 -5.58 6.47
N ALA A 97 -5.91 -6.16 7.31
CA ALA A 97 -5.50 -6.68 8.61
C ALA A 97 -4.45 -7.79 8.48
N GLY A 98 -4.59 -8.69 7.50
CA GLY A 98 -3.62 -9.73 7.18
C GLY A 98 -2.26 -9.20 6.75
N SER A 99 -2.20 -7.98 6.19
CA SER A 99 -0.92 -7.34 5.82
C SER A 99 -0.04 -6.99 7.03
N LEU A 100 -0.54 -7.15 8.26
CA LEU A 100 0.24 -7.05 9.50
C LEU A 100 1.53 -7.90 9.43
N ILE A 101 1.50 -9.06 8.81
CA ILE A 101 2.67 -9.94 8.68
C ILE A 101 3.81 -9.32 7.86
N THR A 102 3.54 -8.27 7.10
CA THR A 102 4.55 -7.57 6.30
C THR A 102 5.40 -6.58 7.10
N TYR A 103 5.15 -6.47 8.42
CA TYR A 103 5.88 -5.62 9.35
C TYR A 103 6.75 -6.44 10.32
N PRO A 104 7.70 -7.28 9.86
CA PRO A 104 8.42 -8.22 10.71
C PRO A 104 9.27 -7.52 11.77
N LEU A 105 9.91 -6.39 11.46
CA LEU A 105 10.76 -5.67 12.41
C LEU A 105 9.97 -5.05 13.59
N PRO A 106 8.90 -4.27 13.36
CA PRO A 106 8.05 -3.79 14.46
C PRO A 106 7.47 -4.91 15.31
N LEU A 107 7.01 -5.99 14.70
CA LEU A 107 6.46 -7.14 15.42
C LEU A 107 7.53 -7.84 16.28
N ALA A 108 8.74 -8.00 15.75
CA ALA A 108 9.88 -8.57 16.51
C ALA A 108 10.28 -7.68 17.69
N LEU A 109 10.25 -6.35 17.51
CA LEU A 109 10.52 -5.40 18.60
C LEU A 109 9.44 -5.46 19.70
N ILE A 110 8.18 -5.56 19.34
CA ILE A 110 7.08 -5.74 20.30
C ILE A 110 7.25 -7.07 21.05
N ALA A 111 7.53 -8.14 20.32
CA ALA A 111 7.78 -9.45 20.94
C ALA A 111 8.96 -9.41 21.91
N ALA A 112 10.06 -8.73 21.54
CA ALA A 112 11.22 -8.58 22.41
C ALA A 112 10.89 -7.80 23.69
N ALA A 113 10.11 -6.73 23.59
CA ALA A 113 9.67 -5.95 24.74
C ALA A 113 8.77 -6.77 25.69
N LEU A 114 7.83 -7.56 25.13
CA LEU A 114 6.92 -8.40 25.90
C LEU A 114 7.61 -9.60 26.56
N LEU A 115 8.66 -10.15 25.94
CA LEU A 115 9.42 -11.31 26.43
C LEU A 115 10.64 -10.95 27.27
N GLY A 116 10.74 -9.68 27.70
CA GLY A 116 11.78 -9.22 28.61
C GLY A 116 13.20 -9.22 28.00
N LEU A 117 13.33 -8.98 26.71
CA LEU A 117 14.61 -8.92 25.98
C LEU A 117 15.43 -10.23 26.06
N ALA A 118 14.76 -11.36 26.13
CA ALA A 118 15.41 -12.66 26.17
C ALA A 118 16.28 -12.90 24.90
N PRO A 119 17.34 -13.71 24.97
CA PRO A 119 18.26 -13.90 23.84
C PRO A 119 17.56 -14.36 22.56
N TYR A 120 16.55 -15.21 22.66
CA TYR A 120 15.79 -15.68 21.50
C TYR A 120 14.93 -14.56 20.88
N SER A 121 14.39 -13.64 21.67
CA SER A 121 13.61 -12.50 21.15
C SER A 121 14.52 -11.47 20.48
N LEU A 122 15.72 -11.25 21.02
CA LEU A 122 16.74 -10.42 20.37
C LEU A 122 17.23 -11.05 19.05
N ALA A 123 17.35 -12.38 19.00
CA ALA A 123 17.67 -13.10 17.77
C ALA A 123 16.59 -12.90 16.71
N LEU A 124 15.29 -12.87 17.08
CA LEU A 124 14.20 -12.54 16.15
C LEU A 124 14.30 -11.12 15.60
N VAL A 125 14.66 -10.14 16.44
CA VAL A 125 14.89 -8.76 15.99
C VAL A 125 16.05 -8.70 15.00
N ALA A 126 17.18 -9.36 15.32
CA ALA A 126 18.33 -9.42 14.43
C ALA A 126 17.99 -10.08 13.10
N LEU A 127 17.24 -11.19 13.12
CA LEU A 127 16.78 -11.88 11.92
C LEU A 127 15.84 -11.00 11.08
N ALA A 128 14.86 -10.34 11.71
CA ALA A 128 13.94 -9.44 11.01
C ALA A 128 14.70 -8.30 10.34
N LEU A 129 15.67 -7.71 11.02
CA LEU A 129 16.52 -6.66 10.47
C LEU A 129 17.38 -7.17 9.30
N ALA A 130 18.02 -8.33 9.46
CA ALA A 130 18.84 -8.94 8.42
C ALA A 130 18.02 -9.25 7.16
N LEU A 131 16.82 -9.83 7.30
CA LEU A 131 15.92 -10.08 6.18
C LEU A 131 15.48 -8.78 5.49
N ARG A 132 15.22 -7.75 6.27
CA ARG A 132 14.81 -6.45 5.74
C ARG A 132 15.94 -5.76 4.95
N LEU A 133 17.16 -5.81 5.47
CA LEU A 133 18.35 -5.30 4.78
C LEU A 133 18.65 -6.14 3.52
N GLY A 134 18.56 -7.46 3.61
CA GLY A 134 18.76 -8.36 2.49
C GLY A 134 17.75 -8.13 1.37
N PHE A 135 16.47 -7.96 1.72
CA PHE A 135 15.42 -7.61 0.74
C PHE A 135 15.70 -6.26 0.06
N ARG A 136 16.14 -5.27 0.83
CA ARG A 136 16.54 -3.98 0.29
C ARG A 136 17.73 -4.10 -0.67
N ALA A 137 18.76 -4.84 -0.29
CA ALA A 137 19.93 -5.07 -1.15
C ALA A 137 19.53 -5.77 -2.45
N ALA A 138 18.70 -6.81 -2.37
CA ALA A 138 18.21 -7.52 -3.53
C ALA A 138 17.39 -6.60 -4.47
N PHE A 139 16.57 -5.72 -3.89
CA PHE A 139 15.81 -4.74 -4.67
C PHE A 139 16.70 -3.71 -5.37
N ASP A 140 17.67 -3.14 -4.65
CA ASP A 140 18.61 -2.16 -5.22
C ASP A 140 19.44 -2.80 -6.36
N LEU A 141 19.85 -4.05 -6.21
CA LEU A 141 20.55 -4.80 -7.24
C LEU A 141 19.67 -5.09 -8.47
N ALA A 142 18.41 -5.47 -8.24
CA ALA A 142 17.49 -5.82 -9.32
C ALA A 142 17.02 -4.60 -10.13
N THR A 143 16.91 -3.43 -9.49
CA THR A 143 16.37 -2.22 -10.13
C THR A 143 17.42 -1.21 -10.54
N GLY A 144 18.66 -1.33 -10.06
CA GLY A 144 19.71 -0.32 -10.22
C GLY A 144 19.40 0.99 -9.46
N ALA A 145 18.37 1.00 -8.65
CA ALA A 145 17.91 2.19 -7.93
C ALA A 145 18.48 2.22 -6.51
N THR A 146 19.17 3.28 -6.16
CA THR A 146 19.58 3.56 -4.77
C THR A 146 18.54 4.45 -4.11
N ALA A 147 17.51 3.86 -3.51
CA ALA A 147 16.46 4.59 -2.83
C ALA A 147 16.83 4.89 -1.37
N GLY A 148 17.31 6.08 -1.10
CA GLY A 148 17.54 6.61 0.25
C GLY A 148 18.68 5.93 1.04
N ARG A 149 18.88 6.40 2.26
CA ARG A 149 19.96 5.94 3.15
C ARG A 149 19.54 4.69 3.93
N TRP A 150 20.34 3.65 3.94
CA TRP A 150 20.05 2.35 4.57
C TRP A 150 19.76 2.43 6.08
N TRP A 151 20.41 3.35 6.78
CA TRP A 151 20.20 3.53 8.22
C TRP A 151 18.80 4.08 8.58
N TRP A 152 18.06 4.68 7.62
CA TRP A 152 16.67 5.09 7.82
C TRP A 152 15.68 3.92 7.80
N LEU A 153 16.09 2.75 7.38
CA LEU A 153 15.21 1.61 7.14
C LEU A 153 14.44 1.20 8.41
N PRO A 154 15.08 1.04 9.60
CA PRO A 154 14.34 0.70 10.81
C PRO A 154 13.32 1.78 11.22
N ALA A 155 13.70 3.05 11.11
CA ALA A 155 12.80 4.16 11.45
C ALA A 155 11.61 4.24 10.51
N SER A 156 11.83 4.02 9.19
CA SER A 156 10.75 4.00 8.21
C SER A 156 9.80 2.82 8.41
N ASP A 157 10.31 1.65 8.80
CA ASP A 157 9.47 0.48 9.08
C ASP A 157 8.59 0.70 10.33
N ILE A 158 9.15 1.31 11.39
CA ILE A 158 8.39 1.67 12.60
C ILE A 158 7.32 2.72 12.27
N LEU A 159 7.67 3.75 11.49
CA LEU A 159 6.71 4.76 11.06
C LEU A 159 5.59 4.15 10.21
N ALA A 160 5.94 3.33 9.23
CA ALA A 160 4.95 2.66 8.36
C ALA A 160 4.01 1.77 9.17
N PHE A 161 4.53 1.04 10.16
CA PHE A 161 3.70 0.25 11.08
C PHE A 161 2.79 1.14 11.94
N GLY A 162 3.31 2.26 12.48
CA GLY A 162 2.52 3.23 13.23
C GLY A 162 1.36 3.79 12.40
N LEU A 163 1.61 4.14 11.13
CA LEU A 163 0.59 4.62 10.19
C LEU A 163 -0.42 3.52 9.85
N PHE A 164 0.05 2.28 9.67
CA PHE A 164 -0.83 1.12 9.48
C PHE A 164 -1.80 0.96 10.66
N VAL A 165 -1.31 0.98 11.89
CA VAL A 165 -2.16 0.88 13.09
C VAL A 165 -3.10 2.08 13.20
N ALA A 166 -2.60 3.30 13.01
CA ALA A 166 -3.39 4.52 13.09
C ALA A 166 -4.53 4.55 12.06
N SER A 167 -4.33 3.97 10.87
CA SER A 167 -5.33 3.97 9.80
C SER A 167 -6.64 3.27 10.18
N PHE A 168 -6.63 2.32 11.12
CA PHE A 168 -7.85 1.68 11.63
C PHE A 168 -8.75 2.66 12.38
N GLY A 169 -8.16 3.67 13.02
CA GLY A 169 -8.89 4.70 13.77
C GLY A 169 -9.39 5.88 12.93
N VAL A 170 -8.89 6.05 11.70
CA VAL A 170 -9.24 7.17 10.83
C VAL A 170 -10.66 7.00 10.31
N LYS A 171 -11.56 7.95 10.66
CA LYS A 171 -12.96 7.94 10.22
C LYS A 171 -13.24 8.91 9.05
N ARG A 172 -12.38 9.91 8.85
CA ARG A 172 -12.52 10.92 7.81
C ARG A 172 -11.20 11.04 7.06
N VAL A 173 -11.28 11.17 5.76
CA VAL A 173 -10.13 11.37 4.88
C VAL A 173 -10.19 12.75 4.24
N GLY A 174 -9.04 13.43 4.17
CA GLY A 174 -8.90 14.68 3.43
C GLY A 174 -8.64 14.40 1.95
N TRP A 175 -9.39 15.04 1.06
CA TRP A 175 -9.19 15.00 -0.38
C TRP A 175 -9.39 16.39 -0.97
N GLN A 176 -8.41 16.90 -1.70
CA GLN A 176 -8.46 18.21 -2.37
C GLN A 176 -8.89 19.40 -1.48
N GLY A 177 -8.56 19.35 -0.16
CA GLY A 177 -8.92 20.39 0.80
C GLY A 177 -10.22 20.14 1.57
N ASP A 178 -11.06 19.21 1.13
CA ASP A 178 -12.31 18.85 1.77
C ASP A 178 -12.19 17.55 2.60
N ARG A 179 -13.13 17.37 3.55
CA ARG A 179 -13.21 16.17 4.38
C ARG A 179 -14.39 15.31 3.94
N PHE A 180 -14.09 14.09 3.58
CA PHE A 180 -15.08 13.11 3.14
C PHE A 180 -15.17 11.94 4.11
N ARG A 181 -16.35 11.34 4.19
CA ARG A 181 -16.52 9.97 4.68
C ARG A 181 -16.45 9.03 3.49
N VAL A 182 -15.76 7.92 3.64
CA VAL A 182 -15.71 6.89 2.61
C VAL A 182 -16.80 5.87 2.94
N SER A 183 -17.67 5.57 1.99
CA SER A 183 -18.69 4.53 2.12
C SER A 183 -18.05 3.14 2.19
N ARG A 184 -18.83 2.10 2.54
CA ARG A 184 -18.34 0.70 2.50
C ARG A 184 -17.98 0.25 1.08
N GLU A 185 -18.47 0.92 0.07
CA GLU A 185 -18.22 0.65 -1.35
C GLU A 185 -17.10 1.52 -1.94
N GLY A 186 -16.39 2.30 -1.09
CA GLY A 186 -15.28 3.16 -1.54
C GLY A 186 -15.68 4.51 -2.12
N ALA A 187 -16.97 4.83 -2.20
CA ALA A 187 -17.46 6.12 -2.70
C ALA A 187 -17.27 7.25 -1.67
N LEU A 188 -16.96 8.44 -2.17
CA LEU A 188 -16.83 9.66 -1.39
C LEU A 188 -18.22 10.20 -1.02
N LEU A 189 -18.50 10.30 0.28
CA LEU A 189 -19.71 10.94 0.80
C LEU A 189 -19.33 12.31 1.36
N GLN A 190 -19.93 13.39 0.85
CA GLN A 190 -19.79 14.72 1.45
C GLN A 190 -20.31 14.68 2.89
N SER A 191 -19.53 15.22 3.82
CA SER A 191 -19.85 15.25 5.25
C SER A 191 -20.50 16.57 5.65
#